data_30a88d5d4f3f14079649316d7a98d568
#
_entry.id   30a88d5d4f3f14079649316d7a98d568
#
_cell.length_a   1.000
_cell.length_b   1.000
_cell.length_c   1.000
_cell.angle_alpha   90.00
_cell.angle_beta   90.00
_cell.angle_gamma   90.00
#
_symmetry.space_group_name_H-M   'P 1'
#
loop_
_entity.id
_entity.type
_entity.pdbx_description
1 polymer ?
#
loop_
_entity_poly.entity_id
_entity_poly.type
_entity_poly.pdbx_seq_one_letter_code
_entity_poly.pdbx_strand_id
1 'polypeptide(L)'
;LRMSRGLGDVYKRQVNALGQPIDGKGPIQTENYRKIERVASGVITRKSVDTPLQTGIKAIDSMVPIGRGQRELIIGDRQTGKTAIAIDTIINQKGQNVKCIYVAIGQKASTVATIVKTLEEYGAMSYTTVVAATASELAPLQYIAPYSGCAIGEEWMEKGEDVLVVYDDLSKHAAAYRTLSLLLKRPPGREAYPGDVFYLHSRLLERAVRMSDEYGGGSLTALPIIETQAGDVSAYIPTNVISITDGQIYLETEMFNSGFRPAVNAGLSVSRVGGAAQIKAMKKIAAPIRVELAQYRELAAFAQFGSELDADTKEKLAQGERIKEVLKQPQYAPMPVENQVIIIYAVTGKYLLDIPVEDITRFEKELFEYLDTRYPEIPKAIAEEKVISDATDELLKKAITEFKAEFKN
;
A
#
# COMPACT_ATOMS: atom_id res chain seq x y z
N LEU A 1 21.80 -8.44 -21.77
CA LEU A 1 21.45 -9.55 -20.87
C LEU A 1 20.04 -10.04 -21.19
N ARG A 2 19.95 -11.17 -21.90
CA ARG A 2 18.69 -11.91 -22.02
C ARG A 2 18.58 -12.75 -20.76
N MET A 3 17.75 -12.37 -19.83
CA MET A 3 17.45 -13.25 -18.69
C MET A 3 16.12 -12.91 -18.09
N SER A 4 15.20 -13.75 -18.36
CA SER A 4 14.17 -14.29 -17.45
C SER A 4 13.55 -15.46 -18.19
N ARG A 5 13.80 -16.66 -17.70
CA ARG A 5 13.15 -17.86 -18.20
C ARG A 5 11.71 -17.86 -17.69
N GLY A 6 10.73 -17.97 -18.57
CA GLY A 6 9.40 -18.39 -18.21
C GLY A 6 8.43 -17.39 -17.61
N LEU A 7 8.13 -16.34 -18.30
CA LEU A 7 7.26 -15.28 -17.76
C LEU A 7 5.78 -15.69 -17.63
N GLY A 8 5.31 -16.71 -18.34
CA GLY A 8 3.96 -17.28 -18.16
C GLY A 8 3.88 -18.23 -16.97
N ASP A 9 4.94 -19.00 -16.72
CA ASP A 9 4.98 -20.09 -15.75
C ASP A 9 5.64 -19.72 -14.40
N VAL A 10 6.17 -18.49 -14.25
CA VAL A 10 6.67 -17.98 -12.94
C VAL A 10 5.54 -17.61 -11.98
N TYR A 11 4.31 -17.57 -12.45
CA TYR A 11 3.13 -17.30 -11.64
C TYR A 11 3.03 -18.32 -10.49
N LYS A 12 2.82 -17.85 -9.28
CA LYS A 12 2.77 -18.67 -8.06
C LYS A 12 4.10 -19.34 -7.66
N ARG A 13 5.22 -18.86 -8.19
CA ARG A 13 6.55 -19.45 -7.96
C ARG A 13 7.44 -18.49 -7.13
N GLN A 14 8.49 -19.08 -6.57
CA GLN A 14 9.60 -18.31 -5.99
C GLN A 14 10.80 -18.47 -6.91
N VAL A 15 11.37 -17.35 -7.33
CA VAL A 15 12.52 -17.32 -8.25
C VAL A 15 13.61 -16.40 -7.72
N ASN A 16 14.84 -16.63 -8.15
CA ASN A 16 15.95 -15.70 -7.92
C ASN A 16 15.92 -14.55 -8.95
N ALA A 17 16.86 -13.62 -8.84
CA ALA A 17 16.99 -12.48 -9.74
C ALA A 17 17.17 -12.85 -11.22
N LEU A 18 17.59 -14.07 -11.53
CA LEU A 18 17.75 -14.61 -12.88
C LEU A 18 16.49 -15.35 -13.40
N GLY A 19 15.41 -15.39 -12.62
CA GLY A 19 14.21 -16.14 -12.96
C GLY A 19 14.33 -17.66 -12.75
N GLN A 20 15.37 -18.12 -12.05
CA GLN A 20 15.53 -19.54 -11.73
C GLN A 20 14.70 -19.87 -10.49
N PRO A 21 13.98 -21.03 -10.48
CA PRO A 21 13.15 -21.42 -9.35
C PRO A 21 14.00 -21.74 -8.11
N ILE A 22 13.53 -21.27 -6.96
CA ILE A 22 14.14 -21.50 -5.63
C ILE A 22 13.16 -22.16 -4.64
N ASP A 23 11.97 -22.53 -5.11
CA ASP A 23 10.86 -23.09 -4.31
C ASP A 23 10.83 -24.61 -4.24
N GLY A 24 11.80 -25.29 -4.82
CA GLY A 24 11.85 -26.76 -4.84
C GLY A 24 10.81 -27.43 -5.73
N LYS A 25 9.98 -26.68 -6.47
CA LYS A 25 8.90 -27.21 -7.33
C LYS A 25 9.36 -27.60 -8.74
N GLY A 26 10.66 -27.79 -8.94
CA GLY A 26 11.24 -28.15 -10.22
C GLY A 26 11.41 -27.00 -11.21
N PRO A 27 11.97 -27.26 -12.40
CA PRO A 27 12.27 -26.24 -13.40
C PRO A 27 11.02 -25.58 -13.94
N ILE A 28 11.14 -24.30 -14.30
CA ILE A 28 10.10 -23.56 -15.02
C ILE A 28 10.30 -23.83 -16.51
N GLN A 29 9.34 -24.46 -17.14
CA GLN A 29 9.36 -24.77 -18.57
C GLN A 29 8.75 -23.61 -19.35
N THR A 30 9.54 -22.94 -20.18
CA THR A 30 9.07 -21.85 -21.02
C THR A 30 10.03 -21.56 -22.16
N GLU A 31 9.47 -21.11 -23.27
CA GLU A 31 10.18 -20.60 -24.43
C GLU A 31 10.19 -19.07 -24.48
N ASN A 32 9.40 -18.41 -23.61
CA ASN A 32 9.26 -16.96 -23.59
C ASN A 32 10.32 -16.30 -22.71
N TYR A 33 11.06 -15.35 -23.27
CA TYR A 33 12.09 -14.58 -22.59
C TYR A 33 11.86 -13.09 -22.80
N ARG A 34 12.12 -12.29 -21.78
CA ARG A 34 11.97 -10.84 -21.84
C ARG A 34 13.25 -10.15 -21.37
N LYS A 35 13.58 -9.01 -21.97
CA LYS A 35 14.66 -8.16 -21.49
C LYS A 35 14.29 -7.58 -20.15
N ILE A 36 15.17 -7.64 -19.17
CA ILE A 36 14.96 -7.07 -17.83
C ILE A 36 15.08 -5.55 -17.84
N GLU A 37 15.93 -4.98 -18.68
CA GLU A 37 16.03 -3.54 -18.89
C GLU A 37 15.30 -3.16 -20.20
N ARG A 38 14.32 -2.28 -20.06
CA ARG A 38 13.50 -1.75 -21.16
C ARG A 38 13.21 -0.29 -20.93
N VAL A 39 13.01 0.44 -22.00
CA VAL A 39 12.47 1.80 -21.92
C VAL A 39 10.99 1.71 -21.51
N ALA A 40 10.56 2.58 -20.62
CA ALA A 40 9.17 2.68 -20.20
C ALA A 40 8.24 3.01 -21.38
N SER A 41 6.99 2.59 -21.28
CA SER A 41 5.95 2.89 -22.27
C SER A 41 5.81 4.40 -22.49
N GLY A 42 5.66 4.82 -23.74
CA GLY A 42 5.48 6.24 -24.11
C GLY A 42 4.15 6.82 -23.66
N VAL A 43 4.02 8.14 -23.67
CA VAL A 43 2.81 8.85 -23.21
C VAL A 43 1.56 8.45 -23.99
N ILE A 44 1.68 8.20 -25.27
CA ILE A 44 0.54 7.84 -26.17
C ILE A 44 -0.11 6.52 -25.76
N THR A 45 0.66 5.60 -25.19
CA THR A 45 0.17 4.26 -24.80
C THR A 45 -0.47 4.25 -23.42
N ARG A 46 -0.39 5.36 -22.67
CA ARG A 46 -0.86 5.47 -21.28
C ARG A 46 -2.28 5.99 -21.19
N LYS A 47 -2.97 5.56 -20.16
CA LYS A 47 -4.28 6.06 -19.71
C LYS A 47 -4.14 6.66 -18.32
N SER A 48 -5.01 7.61 -17.99
CA SER A 48 -5.09 8.16 -16.62
C SER A 48 -5.44 7.08 -15.60
N VAL A 49 -4.85 7.20 -14.43
CA VAL A 49 -5.12 6.30 -13.29
C VAL A 49 -6.44 6.72 -12.63
N ASP A 50 -7.46 5.90 -12.77
CA ASP A 50 -8.84 6.17 -12.33
C ASP A 50 -9.51 4.96 -11.66
N THR A 51 -8.80 3.85 -11.53
CA THR A 51 -9.33 2.62 -10.93
C THR A 51 -8.60 2.35 -9.63
N PRO A 52 -9.32 2.15 -8.50
CA PRO A 52 -8.71 1.88 -7.21
C PRO A 52 -7.91 0.57 -7.19
N LEU A 53 -6.75 0.59 -6.53
CA LEU A 53 -6.10 -0.58 -5.98
C LEU A 53 -6.40 -0.58 -4.48
N GLN A 54 -7.35 -1.39 -4.04
CA GLN A 54 -7.73 -1.45 -2.63
C GLN A 54 -6.63 -2.13 -1.82
N THR A 55 -6.10 -1.43 -0.83
CA THR A 55 -5.08 -2.00 0.08
C THR A 55 -5.71 -2.83 1.19
N GLY A 56 -6.97 -2.60 1.48
CA GLY A 56 -7.67 -3.18 2.63
C GLY A 56 -7.31 -2.50 3.96
N ILE A 57 -6.56 -1.39 3.91
CA ILE A 57 -6.11 -0.65 5.09
C ILE A 57 -6.88 0.67 5.18
N LYS A 58 -7.71 0.81 6.21
CA LYS A 58 -8.60 1.97 6.40
C LYS A 58 -7.87 3.31 6.26
N ALA A 59 -6.71 3.44 6.90
CA ALA A 59 -5.93 4.68 6.89
C ALA A 59 -5.40 5.03 5.49
N ILE A 60 -5.09 4.05 4.66
CA ILE A 60 -4.55 4.26 3.31
C ILE A 60 -5.70 4.51 2.33
N ASP A 61 -6.65 3.59 2.25
CA ASP A 61 -7.74 3.66 1.27
C ASP A 61 -8.62 4.92 1.45
N SER A 62 -8.71 5.44 2.69
CA SER A 62 -9.45 6.67 2.98
C SER A 62 -8.65 7.95 2.71
N MET A 63 -7.35 8.00 3.09
CA MET A 63 -6.58 9.24 3.10
C MET A 63 -5.51 9.33 2.00
N VAL A 64 -4.94 8.21 1.58
CA VAL A 64 -3.83 8.13 0.63
C VAL A 64 -4.11 7.03 -0.40
N PRO A 65 -5.22 7.13 -1.15
CA PRO A 65 -5.66 6.06 -2.03
C PRO A 65 -4.67 5.81 -3.15
N ILE A 66 -4.55 4.54 -3.54
CA ILE A 66 -3.67 4.05 -4.58
C ILE A 66 -4.51 3.61 -5.79
N GLY A 67 -4.12 4.03 -6.97
CA GLY A 67 -4.76 3.62 -8.21
C GLY A 67 -3.93 2.58 -8.97
N ARG A 68 -4.61 1.76 -9.78
CA ARG A 68 -3.95 0.76 -10.65
C ARG A 68 -3.12 1.47 -11.71
N GLY A 69 -1.82 1.22 -11.68
CA GLY A 69 -0.82 1.89 -12.53
C GLY A 69 -0.07 3.03 -11.85
N GLN A 70 -0.35 3.33 -10.58
CA GLN A 70 0.32 4.34 -9.80
C GLN A 70 1.63 3.82 -9.19
N ARG A 71 2.55 4.74 -8.92
CA ARG A 71 3.76 4.52 -8.12
C ARG A 71 3.57 5.19 -6.77
N GLU A 72 3.34 4.42 -5.73
CA GLU A 72 3.15 4.96 -4.37
C GLU A 72 4.26 4.46 -3.46
N LEU A 73 5.06 5.38 -2.93
CA LEU A 73 6.20 5.08 -2.07
C LEU A 73 5.73 4.75 -0.64
N ILE A 74 6.24 3.68 -0.06
CA ILE A 74 6.13 3.40 1.37
C ILE A 74 7.47 3.76 2.02
N ILE A 75 7.47 4.77 2.91
CA ILE A 75 8.69 5.33 3.48
C ILE A 75 8.58 5.46 5.00
N GLY A 76 9.66 5.20 5.71
CA GLY A 76 9.76 5.33 7.16
C GLY A 76 10.97 4.60 7.71
N ASP A 77 11.21 4.75 9.00
CA ASP A 77 12.32 4.12 9.70
C ASP A 77 12.20 2.60 9.76
N ARG A 78 13.27 1.96 10.19
CA ARG A 78 13.27 0.52 10.39
C ARG A 78 12.19 0.08 11.37
N GLN A 79 11.50 -1.02 11.08
CA GLN A 79 10.45 -1.63 11.93
C GLN A 79 9.20 -0.75 12.17
N THR A 80 8.90 0.20 11.30
CA THR A 80 7.67 1.01 11.36
C THR A 80 6.46 0.37 10.67
N GLY A 81 6.59 -0.85 10.13
CA GLY A 81 5.49 -1.58 9.50
C GLY A 81 5.42 -1.46 7.96
N LYS A 82 6.48 -0.97 7.28
CA LYS A 82 6.49 -0.82 5.81
C LYS A 82 6.16 -2.12 5.08
N THR A 83 6.88 -3.19 5.38
CA THR A 83 6.65 -4.53 4.80
C THR A 83 5.26 -5.07 5.15
N ALA A 84 4.75 -4.79 6.38
CA ALA A 84 3.42 -5.20 6.79
C ALA A 84 2.33 -4.60 5.89
N ILE A 85 2.40 -3.31 5.59
CA ILE A 85 1.47 -2.64 4.66
C ILE A 85 1.52 -3.28 3.27
N ALA A 86 2.73 -3.57 2.76
CA ALA A 86 2.87 -4.21 1.46
C ALA A 86 2.27 -5.62 1.43
N ILE A 87 2.48 -6.42 2.48
CA ILE A 87 1.92 -7.77 2.61
C ILE A 87 0.39 -7.73 2.76
N ASP A 88 -0.15 -6.83 3.59
CA ASP A 88 -1.60 -6.64 3.73
C ASP A 88 -2.24 -6.25 2.40
N THR A 89 -1.57 -5.36 1.64
CA THR A 89 -2.03 -4.98 0.30
C THR A 89 -2.06 -6.19 -0.65
N ILE A 90 -1.04 -7.06 -0.62
CA ILE A 90 -1.02 -8.29 -1.41
C ILE A 90 -2.15 -9.23 -0.97
N ILE A 91 -2.32 -9.46 0.32
CA ILE A 91 -3.39 -10.33 0.86
C ILE A 91 -4.77 -9.85 0.40
N ASN A 92 -4.99 -8.54 0.38
CA ASN A 92 -6.26 -7.93 -0.04
C ASN A 92 -6.56 -8.09 -1.53
N GLN A 93 -5.59 -8.47 -2.37
CA GLN A 93 -5.84 -8.67 -3.80
C GLN A 93 -6.56 -9.99 -4.12
N LYS A 94 -6.86 -10.82 -3.12
CA LYS A 94 -7.63 -12.04 -3.30
C LYS A 94 -9.00 -11.73 -3.93
N GLY A 95 -9.26 -12.30 -5.10
CA GLY A 95 -10.51 -12.07 -5.82
C GLY A 95 -10.62 -10.73 -6.57
N GLN A 96 -9.57 -9.90 -6.56
CA GLN A 96 -9.54 -8.59 -7.22
C GLN A 96 -9.00 -8.64 -8.66
N ASN A 97 -8.65 -9.83 -9.17
CA ASN A 97 -8.02 -10.03 -10.48
C ASN A 97 -6.71 -9.23 -10.65
N VAL A 98 -5.93 -9.12 -9.58
CA VAL A 98 -4.62 -8.49 -9.58
C VAL A 98 -3.56 -9.56 -9.32
N LYS A 99 -2.58 -9.67 -10.21
CA LYS A 99 -1.40 -10.49 -10.00
C LYS A 99 -0.38 -9.73 -9.17
N CYS A 100 0.21 -10.38 -8.20
CA CYS A 100 1.16 -9.73 -7.30
C CYS A 100 2.58 -10.24 -7.51
N ILE A 101 3.56 -9.35 -7.35
CA ILE A 101 4.98 -9.66 -7.38
C ILE A 101 5.61 -9.02 -6.15
N TYR A 102 6.24 -9.84 -5.31
CA TYR A 102 7.02 -9.36 -4.19
C TYR A 102 8.51 -9.54 -4.50
N VAL A 103 9.23 -8.43 -4.60
CA VAL A 103 10.68 -8.43 -4.87
C VAL A 103 11.42 -8.17 -3.58
N ALA A 104 12.06 -9.19 -3.03
CA ALA A 104 12.92 -9.10 -1.84
C ALA A 104 14.35 -8.75 -2.27
N ILE A 105 14.85 -7.60 -1.83
CA ILE A 105 16.16 -7.08 -2.21
C ILE A 105 17.05 -6.96 -0.97
N GLY A 106 18.12 -7.74 -0.90
CA GLY A 106 19.08 -7.67 0.19
C GLY A 106 18.52 -8.02 1.57
N GLN A 107 17.42 -8.74 1.63
CA GLN A 107 16.81 -9.23 2.87
C GLN A 107 17.46 -10.53 3.34
N LYS A 108 17.34 -10.83 4.64
CA LYS A 108 17.77 -12.14 5.17
C LYS A 108 16.86 -13.24 4.60
N ALA A 109 17.45 -14.38 4.25
CA ALA A 109 16.70 -15.53 3.73
C ALA A 109 15.57 -15.97 4.68
N SER A 110 15.80 -15.91 6.01
CA SER A 110 14.78 -16.21 7.01
C SER A 110 13.59 -15.26 6.95
N THR A 111 13.82 -13.97 6.70
CA THR A 111 12.75 -12.97 6.54
C THR A 111 11.91 -13.28 5.31
N VAL A 112 12.56 -13.57 4.18
CA VAL A 112 11.86 -13.95 2.95
C VAL A 112 11.02 -15.22 3.15
N ALA A 113 11.59 -16.24 3.81
CA ALA A 113 10.86 -17.47 4.14
C ALA A 113 9.62 -17.20 5.02
N THR A 114 9.73 -16.32 6.01
CA THR A 114 8.59 -15.92 6.85
C THR A 114 7.50 -15.23 6.04
N ILE A 115 7.87 -14.31 5.14
CA ILE A 115 6.92 -13.62 4.26
C ILE A 115 6.20 -14.61 3.35
N VAL A 116 6.94 -15.52 2.71
CA VAL A 116 6.34 -16.56 1.86
C VAL A 116 5.36 -17.42 2.66
N LYS A 117 5.74 -17.85 3.86
CA LYS A 117 4.87 -18.63 4.74
C LYS A 117 3.59 -17.85 5.09
N THR A 118 3.71 -16.58 5.42
CA THR A 118 2.54 -15.72 5.68
C THR A 118 1.64 -15.64 4.45
N LEU A 119 2.19 -15.40 3.26
CA LEU A 119 1.42 -15.35 2.02
C LEU A 119 0.73 -16.70 1.71
N GLU A 120 1.37 -17.83 2.04
CA GLU A 120 0.78 -19.17 1.92
C GLU A 120 -0.39 -19.38 2.90
N GLU A 121 -0.22 -18.99 4.17
CA GLU A 121 -1.24 -19.11 5.22
C GLU A 121 -2.51 -18.33 4.87
N TYR A 122 -2.38 -17.16 4.25
CA TYR A 122 -3.53 -16.34 3.78
C TYR A 122 -3.99 -16.69 2.36
N GLY A 123 -3.39 -17.72 1.72
CA GLY A 123 -3.73 -18.15 0.38
C GLY A 123 -3.28 -17.20 -0.74
N ALA A 124 -2.48 -16.18 -0.39
CA ALA A 124 -2.02 -15.16 -1.33
C ALA A 124 -0.97 -15.66 -2.32
N MET A 125 -0.25 -16.74 -2.02
CA MET A 125 0.66 -17.38 -2.98
C MET A 125 -0.05 -17.92 -4.22
N SER A 126 -1.38 -18.08 -4.18
CA SER A 126 -2.16 -18.49 -5.34
C SER A 126 -2.20 -17.46 -6.47
N TYR A 127 -1.81 -16.22 -6.23
CA TYR A 127 -1.75 -15.12 -7.22
C TYR A 127 -0.47 -14.28 -7.08
N THR A 128 0.50 -14.74 -6.29
CA THR A 128 1.74 -14.00 -6.01
C THR A 128 2.96 -14.75 -6.51
N THR A 129 3.91 -14.01 -7.10
CA THR A 129 5.26 -14.47 -7.43
C THR A 129 6.25 -13.75 -6.54
N VAL A 130 7.22 -14.48 -6.00
CA VAL A 130 8.30 -13.91 -5.18
C VAL A 130 9.60 -13.94 -5.97
N VAL A 131 10.24 -12.78 -6.11
CA VAL A 131 11.58 -12.65 -6.70
C VAL A 131 12.55 -12.30 -5.57
N ALA A 132 13.48 -13.20 -5.25
CA ALA A 132 14.39 -13.00 -4.12
C ALA A 132 15.84 -12.84 -4.58
N ALA A 133 16.48 -11.79 -4.06
CA ALA A 133 17.91 -11.60 -4.03
C ALA A 133 18.32 -11.29 -2.60
N THR A 134 18.74 -12.33 -1.86
CA THR A 134 19.00 -12.24 -0.43
C THR A 134 20.28 -11.46 -0.10
N ALA A 135 20.46 -11.11 1.17
CA ALA A 135 21.64 -10.37 1.64
C ALA A 135 22.97 -11.14 1.46
N SER A 136 22.90 -12.47 1.34
CA SER A 136 24.06 -13.33 1.09
C SER A 136 24.45 -13.43 -0.39
N GLU A 137 23.59 -12.95 -1.29
CA GLU A 137 23.88 -12.96 -2.72
C GLU A 137 24.76 -11.78 -3.14
N LEU A 138 25.43 -11.95 -4.27
CA LEU A 138 26.32 -10.94 -4.82
C LEU A 138 25.53 -9.67 -5.22
N ALA A 139 26.16 -8.51 -5.06
CA ALA A 139 25.57 -7.21 -5.39
C ALA A 139 24.95 -7.13 -6.81
N PRO A 140 25.53 -7.73 -7.87
CA PRO A 140 24.88 -7.78 -9.18
C PRO A 140 23.50 -8.42 -9.19
N LEU A 141 23.26 -9.46 -8.38
CA LEU A 141 21.95 -10.11 -8.30
C LEU A 141 20.93 -9.24 -7.58
N GLN A 142 21.36 -8.56 -6.51
CA GLN A 142 20.51 -7.57 -5.83
C GLN A 142 20.19 -6.38 -6.73
N TYR A 143 21.13 -5.97 -7.59
CA TYR A 143 20.93 -4.90 -8.57
C TYR A 143 19.87 -5.27 -9.63
N ILE A 144 19.91 -6.48 -10.19
CA ILE A 144 18.98 -6.86 -11.27
C ILE A 144 17.62 -7.32 -10.78
N ALA A 145 17.47 -7.76 -9.52
CA ALA A 145 16.23 -8.32 -8.99
C ALA A 145 14.97 -7.45 -9.22
N PRO A 146 14.98 -6.13 -8.92
CA PRO A 146 13.81 -5.30 -9.17
C PRO A 146 13.46 -5.17 -10.66
N TYR A 147 14.44 -5.15 -11.55
CA TYR A 147 14.20 -5.15 -13.00
C TYR A 147 13.61 -6.47 -13.47
N SER A 148 14.04 -7.59 -12.89
CA SER A 148 13.46 -8.91 -13.18
C SER A 148 11.99 -8.97 -12.75
N GLY A 149 11.68 -8.52 -11.53
CA GLY A 149 10.30 -8.43 -11.06
C GLY A 149 9.43 -7.51 -11.92
N CYS A 150 9.97 -6.35 -12.31
CA CYS A 150 9.30 -5.43 -13.21
C CYS A 150 9.02 -6.06 -14.59
N ALA A 151 9.98 -6.76 -15.16
CA ALA A 151 9.82 -7.42 -16.47
C ALA A 151 8.75 -8.52 -16.45
N ILE A 152 8.63 -9.26 -15.34
CA ILE A 152 7.53 -10.22 -15.12
C ILE A 152 6.18 -9.48 -15.11
N GLY A 153 6.09 -8.38 -14.38
CA GLY A 153 4.87 -7.58 -14.29
C GLY A 153 4.46 -6.97 -15.63
N GLU A 154 5.42 -6.45 -16.40
CA GLU A 154 5.15 -5.91 -17.74
C GLU A 154 4.59 -6.95 -18.70
N GLU A 155 5.06 -8.20 -18.63
CA GLU A 155 4.54 -9.27 -19.47
C GLU A 155 3.04 -9.50 -19.24
N TRP A 156 2.61 -9.48 -17.97
CA TRP A 156 1.20 -9.63 -17.63
C TRP A 156 0.41 -8.36 -17.96
N MET A 157 0.96 -7.19 -17.70
CA MET A 157 0.33 -5.90 -18.04
C MET A 157 0.05 -5.79 -19.55
N GLU A 158 1.01 -6.17 -20.38
CA GLU A 158 0.86 -6.14 -21.86
C GLU A 158 -0.17 -7.17 -22.37
N LYS A 159 -0.51 -8.18 -21.56
CA LYS A 159 -1.62 -9.12 -21.81
C LYS A 159 -2.97 -8.62 -21.31
N GLY A 160 -3.05 -7.38 -20.85
CA GLY A 160 -4.27 -6.74 -20.37
C GLY A 160 -4.60 -7.05 -18.89
N GLU A 161 -3.62 -7.57 -18.11
CA GLU A 161 -3.84 -7.90 -16.71
C GLU A 161 -3.39 -6.76 -15.79
N ASP A 162 -4.01 -6.67 -14.62
CA ASP A 162 -3.58 -5.75 -13.57
C ASP A 162 -2.53 -6.42 -12.68
N VAL A 163 -1.43 -5.71 -12.42
CA VAL A 163 -0.29 -6.22 -11.66
C VAL A 163 0.09 -5.25 -10.55
N LEU A 164 0.38 -5.79 -9.38
CA LEU A 164 0.99 -5.09 -8.26
C LEU A 164 2.43 -5.60 -8.07
N VAL A 165 3.41 -4.73 -8.07
CA VAL A 165 4.79 -5.05 -7.74
C VAL A 165 5.25 -4.29 -6.51
N VAL A 166 5.78 -5.01 -5.53
CA VAL A 166 6.41 -4.46 -4.32
C VAL A 166 7.91 -4.59 -4.44
N TYR A 167 8.66 -3.53 -4.19
CA TYR A 167 10.13 -3.53 -4.14
C TYR A 167 10.60 -3.31 -2.70
N ASP A 168 10.95 -4.38 -2.00
CA ASP A 168 11.34 -4.35 -0.59
C ASP A 168 12.82 -4.74 -0.40
N ASP A 169 13.77 -3.78 -0.33
CA ASP A 169 13.60 -2.31 -0.44
C ASP A 169 14.58 -1.69 -1.44
N LEU A 170 14.23 -0.53 -1.95
CA LEU A 170 15.08 0.20 -2.90
C LEU A 170 16.28 0.91 -2.24
N SER A 171 16.31 1.07 -0.91
CA SER A 171 17.50 1.55 -0.18
C SER A 171 18.65 0.55 -0.32
N LYS A 172 18.36 -0.75 -0.18
CA LYS A 172 19.36 -1.82 -0.40
C LYS A 172 19.71 -1.97 -1.87
N HIS A 173 18.76 -1.76 -2.77
CA HIS A 173 19.02 -1.70 -4.21
C HIS A 173 20.05 -0.62 -4.55
N ALA A 174 19.86 0.60 -4.03
CA ALA A 174 20.82 1.68 -4.20
C ALA A 174 22.21 1.35 -3.60
N ALA A 175 22.24 0.72 -2.42
CA ALA A 175 23.49 0.30 -1.79
C ALA A 175 24.24 -0.75 -2.62
N ALA A 176 23.54 -1.72 -3.21
CA ALA A 176 24.12 -2.70 -4.13
C ALA A 176 24.71 -2.02 -5.37
N TYR A 177 24.00 -1.06 -5.94
CA TYR A 177 24.49 -0.27 -7.08
C TYR A 177 25.71 0.59 -6.74
N ARG A 178 25.74 1.20 -5.55
CA ARG A 178 26.92 1.92 -5.03
C ARG A 178 28.12 0.98 -4.92
N THR A 179 27.94 -0.20 -4.36
CA THR A 179 28.99 -1.22 -4.23
C THR A 179 29.58 -1.59 -5.60
N LEU A 180 28.71 -1.88 -6.59
CA LEU A 180 29.14 -2.18 -7.96
C LEU A 180 29.92 -1.02 -8.59
N SER A 181 29.42 0.20 -8.44
CA SER A 181 30.05 1.39 -9.01
C SER A 181 31.41 1.66 -8.41
N LEU A 182 31.58 1.48 -7.09
CA LEU A 182 32.88 1.63 -6.42
C LEU A 182 33.87 0.54 -6.83
N LEU A 183 33.45 -0.72 -6.98
CA LEU A 183 34.27 -1.81 -7.48
C LEU A 183 34.73 -1.55 -8.92
N LEU A 184 33.91 -0.94 -9.75
CA LEU A 184 34.25 -0.51 -11.11
C LEU A 184 35.03 0.81 -11.14
N LYS A 185 35.45 1.33 -9.98
CA LYS A 185 36.19 2.58 -9.83
C LYS A 185 35.52 3.80 -10.47
N ARG A 186 34.20 3.81 -10.52
CA ARG A 186 33.43 4.98 -10.96
C ARG A 186 33.50 6.07 -9.88
N PRO A 187 33.66 7.36 -10.26
CA PRO A 187 33.79 8.43 -9.29
C PRO A 187 32.54 8.54 -8.41
N PRO A 188 32.71 8.55 -7.06
CA PRO A 188 31.58 8.71 -6.15
C PRO A 188 31.09 10.15 -6.10
N GLY A 189 29.77 10.32 -5.97
CA GLY A 189 29.11 11.59 -5.69
C GLY A 189 28.63 11.69 -4.23
N ARG A 190 27.47 12.32 -4.02
CA ARG A 190 26.86 12.49 -2.70
C ARG A 190 26.64 11.13 -2.02
N GLU A 191 27.01 11.03 -0.75
CA GLU A 191 26.93 9.80 0.07
C GLU A 191 27.61 8.58 -0.59
N ALA A 192 28.65 8.83 -1.38
CA ALA A 192 29.38 7.85 -2.18
C ALA A 192 28.55 7.12 -3.25
N TYR A 193 27.35 7.57 -3.56
CA TYR A 193 26.57 7.05 -4.68
C TYR A 193 27.13 7.56 -6.02
N PRO A 194 27.04 6.77 -7.10
CA PRO A 194 27.39 7.25 -8.43
C PRO A 194 26.41 8.32 -8.91
N GLY A 195 26.86 9.22 -9.80
CA GLY A 195 26.07 10.36 -10.27
C GLY A 195 24.76 9.99 -10.98
N ASP A 196 24.62 8.74 -11.44
CA ASP A 196 23.43 8.22 -12.12
C ASP A 196 22.48 7.41 -11.23
N VAL A 197 22.63 7.49 -9.90
CA VAL A 197 21.74 6.74 -8.98
C VAL A 197 20.28 7.18 -9.08
N PHE A 198 19.99 8.42 -9.44
CA PHE A 198 18.64 8.85 -9.73
C PHE A 198 18.04 8.03 -10.90
N TYR A 199 18.80 7.84 -11.96
CA TYR A 199 18.39 7.08 -13.14
C TYR A 199 18.19 5.58 -12.82
N LEU A 200 18.91 5.03 -11.85
CA LEU A 200 18.69 3.67 -11.36
C LEU A 200 17.22 3.41 -10.98
N HIS A 201 16.62 4.30 -10.22
CA HIS A 201 15.26 4.16 -9.74
C HIS A 201 14.23 4.72 -10.72
N SER A 202 14.53 5.82 -11.42
CA SER A 202 13.57 6.42 -12.35
C SER A 202 13.28 5.50 -13.54
N ARG A 203 14.29 4.86 -14.15
CA ARG A 203 14.08 3.91 -15.24
C ARG A 203 13.36 2.63 -14.84
N LEU A 204 13.37 2.27 -13.54
CA LEU A 204 12.58 1.18 -12.99
C LEU A 204 11.13 1.60 -12.77
N LEU A 205 10.93 2.69 -12.03
CA LEU A 205 9.61 3.11 -11.55
C LEU A 205 8.75 3.72 -12.66
N GLU A 206 9.35 4.35 -13.67
CA GLU A 206 8.61 4.86 -14.84
C GLU A 206 7.96 3.75 -15.68
N ARG A 207 8.34 2.50 -15.49
CA ARG A 207 7.72 1.34 -16.14
C ARG A 207 6.36 0.98 -15.53
N ALA A 208 6.09 1.43 -14.30
CA ALA A 208 4.77 1.33 -13.70
C ALA A 208 3.81 2.31 -14.37
N VAL A 209 2.70 1.79 -14.89
CA VAL A 209 1.80 2.54 -15.77
C VAL A 209 0.44 1.85 -15.85
N ARG A 210 -0.59 2.62 -16.23
CA ARG A 210 -1.84 2.09 -16.76
C ARG A 210 -1.83 2.23 -18.29
N MET A 211 -2.01 1.13 -18.97
CA MET A 211 -2.09 1.10 -20.44
C MET A 211 -3.48 1.55 -20.90
N SER A 212 -3.54 2.23 -22.05
CA SER A 212 -4.81 2.52 -22.69
C SER A 212 -5.44 1.25 -23.25
N ASP A 213 -6.76 1.28 -23.46
CA ASP A 213 -7.53 0.11 -23.88
C ASP A 213 -7.07 -0.42 -25.25
N GLU A 214 -6.58 0.47 -26.14
CA GLU A 214 -5.98 0.12 -27.43
C GLU A 214 -4.69 -0.72 -27.28
N TYR A 215 -4.01 -0.62 -26.14
CA TYR A 215 -2.79 -1.36 -25.82
C TYR A 215 -3.01 -2.43 -24.75
N GLY A 216 -4.24 -2.95 -24.65
CA GLY A 216 -4.61 -4.06 -23.76
C GLY A 216 -5.23 -3.66 -22.43
N GLY A 217 -5.18 -2.38 -22.02
CA GLY A 217 -5.86 -1.87 -20.84
C GLY A 217 -5.31 -2.34 -19.48
N GLY A 218 -4.23 -3.13 -19.46
CA GLY A 218 -3.60 -3.62 -18.24
C GLY A 218 -2.88 -2.54 -17.44
N SER A 219 -2.49 -2.87 -16.21
CA SER A 219 -1.75 -1.94 -15.36
C SER A 219 -0.61 -2.61 -14.60
N LEU A 220 0.43 -1.83 -14.31
CA LEU A 220 1.51 -2.19 -13.40
C LEU A 220 1.60 -1.12 -12.31
N THR A 221 1.18 -1.46 -11.10
CA THR A 221 1.24 -0.60 -9.93
C THR A 221 2.50 -0.92 -9.14
N ALA A 222 3.29 0.08 -8.77
CA ALA A 222 4.52 -0.11 -8.03
C ALA A 222 4.40 0.44 -6.61
N LEU A 223 4.76 -0.38 -5.63
CA LEU A 223 4.95 0.00 -4.22
C LEU A 223 6.43 -0.16 -3.85
N PRO A 224 7.28 0.83 -4.17
CA PRO A 224 8.64 0.86 -3.69
C PRO A 224 8.66 1.14 -2.17
N ILE A 225 9.59 0.49 -1.47
CA ILE A 225 9.86 0.72 -0.05
C ILE A 225 11.20 1.39 0.08
N ILE A 226 11.26 2.46 0.89
CA ILE A 226 12.47 3.15 1.28
C ILE A 226 12.58 3.16 2.81
N GLU A 227 13.78 2.83 3.31
CA GLU A 227 14.12 2.93 4.73
C GLU A 227 14.81 4.27 5.00
N THR A 228 14.26 5.02 5.97
CA THR A 228 14.88 6.25 6.49
C THR A 228 15.67 5.94 7.77
N GLN A 229 16.48 6.89 8.20
CA GLN A 229 17.17 6.89 9.49
C GLN A 229 16.71 8.12 10.28
N ALA A 230 16.19 7.93 11.48
CA ALA A 230 15.68 8.98 12.35
C ALA A 230 14.65 9.92 11.67
N GLY A 231 13.82 9.36 10.79
CA GLY A 231 12.79 10.12 10.06
C GLY A 231 13.32 11.06 8.97
N ASP A 232 14.62 11.01 8.64
CA ASP A 232 15.22 11.92 7.66
C ASP A 232 14.81 11.58 6.21
N VAL A 233 13.77 12.27 5.74
CA VAL A 233 13.30 12.20 4.35
C VAL A 233 14.12 13.08 3.40
N SER A 234 15.03 13.94 3.93
CA SER A 234 15.90 14.82 3.15
C SER A 234 17.20 14.17 2.67
N ALA A 235 17.47 12.95 3.13
CA ALA A 235 18.58 12.13 2.68
C ALA A 235 18.52 11.88 1.16
N TYR A 236 19.63 11.53 0.55
CA TYR A 236 19.78 11.52 -0.91
C TYR A 236 18.83 10.54 -1.61
N ILE A 237 18.79 9.28 -1.18
CA ILE A 237 17.93 8.27 -1.81
C ILE A 237 16.44 8.53 -1.55
N PRO A 238 15.98 8.82 -0.30
CA PRO A 238 14.59 9.21 -0.05
C PRO A 238 14.11 10.35 -0.95
N THR A 239 14.86 11.45 -1.02
CA THR A 239 14.51 12.61 -1.85
C THR A 239 14.35 12.26 -3.32
N ASN A 240 15.25 11.44 -3.86
CA ASN A 240 15.19 10.98 -5.25
C ASN A 240 13.91 10.17 -5.51
N VAL A 241 13.60 9.20 -4.65
CA VAL A 241 12.43 8.32 -4.89
C VAL A 241 11.11 9.07 -4.67
N ILE A 242 11.02 9.97 -3.69
CA ILE A 242 9.85 10.85 -3.50
C ILE A 242 9.57 11.67 -4.77
N SER A 243 10.61 12.16 -5.46
CA SER A 243 10.45 12.95 -6.68
C SER A 243 9.99 12.12 -7.89
N ILE A 244 10.34 10.83 -7.94
CA ILE A 244 9.97 9.91 -9.03
C ILE A 244 8.54 9.39 -8.88
N THR A 245 8.07 9.20 -7.64
CA THR A 245 6.79 8.57 -7.34
C THR A 245 5.61 9.55 -7.41
N ASP A 246 4.40 9.00 -7.51
CA ASP A 246 3.15 9.74 -7.57
C ASP A 246 2.56 10.03 -6.18
N GLY A 247 3.36 9.91 -5.16
CA GLY A 247 3.03 10.13 -3.77
C GLY A 247 3.80 9.21 -2.83
N GLN A 248 3.55 9.37 -1.55
CA GLN A 248 4.17 8.57 -0.49
C GLN A 248 3.24 8.32 0.69
N ILE A 249 3.36 7.13 1.26
CA ILE A 249 2.83 6.75 2.56
C ILE A 249 3.98 6.85 3.56
N TYR A 250 3.95 7.88 4.41
CA TYR A 250 4.96 8.11 5.42
C TYR A 250 4.58 7.45 6.75
N LEU A 251 5.44 6.55 7.24
CA LEU A 251 5.26 5.87 8.52
C LEU A 251 6.15 6.51 9.59
N GLU A 252 5.51 6.97 10.64
CA GLU A 252 6.15 7.72 11.73
C GLU A 252 6.46 6.81 12.92
N THR A 253 7.72 6.84 13.39
CA THR A 253 8.20 6.00 14.49
C THR A 253 7.48 6.30 15.81
N GLU A 254 7.22 7.57 16.10
CA GLU A 254 6.52 7.97 17.34
C GLU A 254 5.08 7.44 17.37
N MET A 255 4.37 7.53 16.24
CA MET A 255 3.02 6.96 16.10
C MET A 255 3.04 5.44 16.29
N PHE A 256 4.02 4.76 15.70
CA PHE A 256 4.16 3.31 15.83
C PHE A 256 4.40 2.89 17.29
N ASN A 257 5.30 3.59 17.99
CA ASN A 257 5.65 3.31 19.38
C ASN A 257 4.53 3.66 20.36
N SER A 258 3.70 4.65 20.04
CA SER A 258 2.50 4.99 20.82
C SER A 258 1.33 4.03 20.64
N GLY A 259 1.52 2.99 19.80
CA GLY A 259 0.48 1.98 19.55
C GLY A 259 -0.54 2.37 18.46
N PHE A 260 -0.34 3.48 17.77
CA PHE A 260 -1.13 3.82 16.59
C PHE A 260 -0.60 3.06 15.37
N ARG A 261 -1.28 1.99 14.98
CA ARG A 261 -0.87 1.09 13.89
C ARG A 261 -2.04 0.82 12.95
N PRO A 262 -1.83 0.99 11.62
CA PRO A 262 -0.61 1.40 10.94
C PRO A 262 -0.23 2.87 11.24
N ALA A 263 1.05 3.13 11.36
CA ALA A 263 1.59 4.44 11.78
C ALA A 263 1.63 5.47 10.64
N VAL A 264 0.57 5.54 9.86
CA VAL A 264 0.46 6.43 8.69
C VAL A 264 0.29 7.88 9.14
N ASN A 265 1.27 8.72 8.85
CA ASN A 265 1.17 10.14 9.09
C ASN A 265 0.34 10.82 8.00
N ALA A 266 -0.89 11.22 8.31
CA ALA A 266 -1.82 11.85 7.38
C ALA A 266 -1.33 13.20 6.82
N GLY A 267 -0.49 13.93 7.56
CA GLY A 267 0.05 15.24 7.15
C GLY A 267 1.16 15.12 6.10
N LEU A 268 2.04 14.13 6.24
CA LEU A 268 3.20 13.92 5.36
C LEU A 268 2.92 12.93 4.22
N SER A 269 1.87 12.14 4.34
CA SER A 269 1.46 11.20 3.29
C SER A 269 0.63 11.91 2.22
N VAL A 270 0.92 11.62 0.96
CA VAL A 270 0.27 12.26 -0.19
C VAL A 270 0.03 11.23 -1.29
N SER A 271 -1.15 11.22 -1.90
CA SER A 271 -1.41 10.58 -3.18
C SER A 271 -1.71 11.65 -4.22
N ARG A 272 -0.93 11.71 -5.30
CA ARG A 272 -1.17 12.67 -6.40
C ARG A 272 -2.36 12.28 -7.26
N VAL A 273 -2.74 11.00 -7.26
CA VAL A 273 -3.96 10.51 -7.92
C VAL A 273 -5.19 10.86 -7.08
N GLY A 274 -5.09 10.69 -5.76
CA GLY A 274 -6.10 11.09 -4.80
C GLY A 274 -7.47 10.46 -5.06
N GLY A 275 -8.53 11.26 -4.97
CA GLY A 275 -9.90 10.78 -5.09
C GLY A 275 -10.31 10.17 -6.44
N ALA A 276 -9.46 10.26 -7.50
CA ALA A 276 -9.68 9.50 -8.73
C ALA A 276 -9.44 7.99 -8.52
N ALA A 277 -8.62 7.63 -7.53
CA ALA A 277 -8.36 6.26 -7.12
C ALA A 277 -9.26 5.77 -5.97
N GLN A 278 -10.41 6.40 -5.77
CA GLN A 278 -11.40 5.99 -4.76
C GLN A 278 -12.75 5.69 -5.43
N ILE A 279 -13.48 4.72 -4.87
CA ILE A 279 -14.90 4.58 -5.20
C ILE A 279 -15.67 5.81 -4.71
N LYS A 280 -16.76 6.16 -5.38
CA LYS A 280 -17.51 7.39 -5.07
C LYS A 280 -18.01 7.42 -3.62
N ALA A 281 -18.40 6.27 -3.06
CA ALA A 281 -18.79 6.14 -1.66
C ALA A 281 -17.66 6.60 -0.73
N MET A 282 -16.45 6.03 -0.88
CA MET A 282 -15.29 6.38 -0.05
C MET A 282 -14.91 7.84 -0.21
N LYS A 283 -14.85 8.34 -1.45
CA LYS A 283 -14.49 9.73 -1.74
C LYS A 283 -15.38 10.73 -1.01
N LYS A 284 -16.70 10.45 -0.95
CA LYS A 284 -17.68 11.32 -0.29
C LYS A 284 -17.45 11.39 1.22
N ILE A 285 -17.26 10.24 1.87
CA ILE A 285 -17.22 10.15 3.33
C ILE A 285 -15.84 10.41 3.92
N ALA A 286 -14.76 10.11 3.20
CA ALA A 286 -13.41 10.24 3.71
C ALA A 286 -12.84 11.67 3.59
N ALA A 287 -13.48 12.55 2.83
CA ALA A 287 -13.01 13.90 2.58
C ALA A 287 -12.67 14.72 3.85
N PRO A 288 -13.45 14.67 4.95
CA PRO A 288 -13.16 15.46 6.15
C PRO A 288 -12.04 14.88 7.02
N ILE A 289 -11.71 13.59 6.91
CA ILE A 289 -10.83 12.87 7.85
C ILE A 289 -9.47 13.57 8.02
N ARG A 290 -8.82 13.96 6.94
CA ARG A 290 -7.48 14.58 7.00
C ARG A 290 -7.52 15.93 7.72
N VAL A 291 -8.56 16.72 7.49
CA VAL A 291 -8.74 18.03 8.14
C VAL A 291 -9.03 17.84 9.62
N GLU A 292 -9.93 16.93 9.97
CA GLU A 292 -10.28 16.63 11.36
C GLU A 292 -9.07 16.08 12.15
N LEU A 293 -8.26 15.21 11.55
CA LEU A 293 -7.02 14.73 12.17
C LEU A 293 -5.96 15.83 12.33
N ALA A 294 -5.84 16.75 11.38
CA ALA A 294 -4.93 17.89 11.50
C ALA A 294 -5.38 18.81 12.64
N GLN A 295 -6.66 19.16 12.71
CA GLN A 295 -7.24 19.93 13.80
C GLN A 295 -7.06 19.24 15.16
N TYR A 296 -7.31 17.92 15.23
CA TYR A 296 -7.07 17.15 16.44
C TYR A 296 -5.62 17.25 16.93
N ARG A 297 -4.63 17.14 16.03
CA ARG A 297 -3.21 17.25 16.40
C ARG A 297 -2.87 18.61 17.00
N GLU A 298 -3.35 19.68 16.38
CA GLU A 298 -3.15 21.04 16.88
C GLU A 298 -3.80 21.23 18.25
N LEU A 299 -5.06 20.86 18.39
CA LEU A 299 -5.81 21.00 19.63
C LEU A 299 -5.27 20.11 20.76
N ALA A 300 -4.84 18.89 20.44
CA ALA A 300 -4.23 17.98 21.42
C ALA A 300 -2.92 18.53 22.00
N ALA A 301 -2.12 19.23 21.18
CA ALA A 301 -0.94 19.93 21.67
C ALA A 301 -1.29 21.05 22.65
N PHE A 302 -2.33 21.86 22.35
CA PHE A 302 -2.82 22.90 23.26
C PHE A 302 -3.41 22.35 24.56
N ALA A 303 -4.14 21.24 24.50
CA ALA A 303 -4.75 20.60 25.67
C ALA A 303 -3.74 20.17 26.73
N GLN A 304 -2.50 19.87 26.33
CA GLN A 304 -1.42 19.53 27.26
C GLN A 304 -0.97 20.68 28.15
N PHE A 305 -1.24 21.93 27.77
CA PHE A 305 -0.83 23.12 28.52
C PHE A 305 -1.87 23.61 29.54
N GLY A 306 -2.94 22.84 29.80
CA GLY A 306 -3.84 23.05 30.94
C GLY A 306 -4.81 24.23 30.82
N SER A 307 -5.14 24.71 29.63
CA SER A 307 -6.18 25.70 29.43
C SER A 307 -7.59 25.12 29.59
N GLU A 308 -8.53 25.86 30.18
CA GLU A 308 -9.95 25.51 30.12
C GLU A 308 -10.41 25.46 28.66
N LEU A 309 -10.74 24.28 28.18
CA LEU A 309 -11.22 24.07 26.82
C LEU A 309 -12.73 24.36 26.75
N ASP A 310 -13.15 25.12 25.74
CA ASP A 310 -14.57 25.32 25.44
C ASP A 310 -15.23 24.01 24.92
N ALA A 311 -16.57 24.03 24.84
CA ALA A 311 -17.35 22.84 24.46
C ALA A 311 -17.06 22.37 23.01
N ASP A 312 -16.83 23.30 22.07
CA ASP A 312 -16.53 23.01 20.67
C ASP A 312 -15.17 22.34 20.53
N THR A 313 -14.16 22.85 21.24
CA THR A 313 -12.82 22.25 21.27
C THR A 313 -12.82 20.87 21.89
N LYS A 314 -13.60 20.64 22.96
CA LYS A 314 -13.76 19.31 23.56
C LYS A 314 -14.40 18.32 22.59
N GLU A 315 -15.44 18.75 21.85
CA GLU A 315 -16.08 17.90 20.85
C GLU A 315 -15.12 17.53 19.70
N LYS A 316 -14.35 18.49 19.19
CA LYS A 316 -13.33 18.24 18.14
C LYS A 316 -12.25 17.28 18.59
N LEU A 317 -11.79 17.40 19.84
CA LEU A 317 -10.84 16.46 20.43
C LEU A 317 -11.46 15.05 20.55
N ALA A 318 -12.67 14.96 21.07
CA ALA A 318 -13.39 13.69 21.18
C ALA A 318 -13.61 13.03 19.83
N GLN A 319 -13.97 13.79 18.81
CA GLN A 319 -14.14 13.31 17.44
C GLN A 319 -12.82 12.81 16.85
N GLY A 320 -11.73 13.57 16.99
CA GLY A 320 -10.41 13.19 16.49
C GLY A 320 -9.86 11.92 17.15
N GLU A 321 -10.13 11.71 18.44
CA GLU A 321 -9.78 10.47 19.15
C GLU A 321 -10.51 9.26 18.55
N ARG A 322 -11.82 9.39 18.24
CA ARG A 322 -12.60 8.33 17.62
C ARG A 322 -12.14 8.02 16.21
N ILE A 323 -11.85 9.03 15.41
CA ILE A 323 -11.28 8.84 14.07
C ILE A 323 -9.94 8.11 14.18
N LYS A 324 -9.06 8.53 15.09
CA LYS A 324 -7.78 7.89 15.33
C LYS A 324 -7.94 6.42 15.73
N GLU A 325 -8.89 6.11 16.59
CA GLU A 325 -9.13 4.72 17.01
C GLU A 325 -9.71 3.86 15.88
N VAL A 326 -10.67 4.37 15.11
CA VAL A 326 -11.23 3.68 13.93
C VAL A 326 -10.17 3.37 12.89
N LEU A 327 -9.18 4.24 12.70
CA LEU A 327 -8.11 4.04 11.71
C LEU A 327 -7.06 3.01 12.13
N LYS A 328 -7.03 2.59 13.40
CA LYS A 328 -6.20 1.47 13.82
C LYS A 328 -6.69 0.17 13.20
N GLN A 329 -5.74 -0.67 12.85
CA GLN A 329 -6.04 -1.96 12.22
C GLN A 329 -4.93 -2.96 12.53
N PRO A 330 -5.26 -4.19 12.94
CA PRO A 330 -4.27 -5.22 13.16
C PRO A 330 -3.61 -5.65 11.85
N GLN A 331 -2.40 -6.15 11.93
CA GLN A 331 -1.66 -6.70 10.80
C GLN A 331 -2.34 -7.98 10.30
N TYR A 332 -2.27 -8.22 9.00
CA TYR A 332 -2.86 -9.37 8.30
C TYR A 332 -4.39 -9.47 8.41
N ALA A 333 -5.02 -8.33 8.59
CA ALA A 333 -6.47 -8.23 8.64
C ALA A 333 -7.00 -7.13 7.68
N PRO A 334 -6.74 -7.26 6.38
CA PRO A 334 -7.28 -6.30 5.42
C PRO A 334 -8.81 -6.35 5.42
N MET A 335 -9.42 -5.17 5.31
CA MET A 335 -10.87 -4.98 5.38
C MET A 335 -11.45 -4.71 4.00
N PRO A 336 -12.54 -5.37 3.60
CA PRO A 336 -13.28 -5.05 2.37
C PRO A 336 -13.71 -3.58 2.33
N VAL A 337 -13.71 -2.99 1.15
CA VAL A 337 -13.96 -1.53 0.99
C VAL A 337 -15.35 -1.11 1.48
N GLU A 338 -16.37 -1.94 1.31
CA GLU A 338 -17.72 -1.72 1.82
C GLU A 338 -17.75 -1.56 3.34
N ASN A 339 -17.03 -2.41 4.06
CA ASN A 339 -16.91 -2.34 5.51
C ASN A 339 -16.11 -1.12 5.96
N GLN A 340 -15.05 -0.77 5.22
CA GLN A 340 -14.32 0.48 5.46
C GLN A 340 -15.24 1.69 5.29
N VAL A 341 -16.04 1.73 4.23
CA VAL A 341 -17.02 2.79 3.99
C VAL A 341 -18.01 2.90 5.15
N ILE A 342 -18.57 1.80 5.63
CA ILE A 342 -19.53 1.79 6.72
C ILE A 342 -18.95 2.37 8.02
N ILE A 343 -17.78 1.91 8.44
CA ILE A 343 -17.21 2.40 9.72
C ILE A 343 -16.71 3.84 9.61
N ILE A 344 -16.17 4.24 8.45
CA ILE A 344 -15.77 5.62 8.20
C ILE A 344 -17.01 6.53 8.16
N TYR A 345 -18.11 6.09 7.55
CA TYR A 345 -19.39 6.80 7.58
C TYR A 345 -19.86 7.00 9.03
N ALA A 346 -19.78 5.96 9.85
CA ALA A 346 -20.20 6.04 11.26
C ALA A 346 -19.37 7.06 12.06
N VAL A 347 -18.05 7.09 11.87
CA VAL A 347 -17.19 8.03 12.61
C VAL A 347 -17.30 9.45 12.08
N THR A 348 -17.31 9.67 10.77
CA THR A 348 -17.43 11.03 10.19
C THR A 348 -18.82 11.62 10.39
N GLY A 349 -19.84 10.77 10.45
CA GLY A 349 -21.21 11.16 10.83
C GLY A 349 -21.42 11.40 12.32
N LYS A 350 -20.35 11.36 13.13
CA LYS A 350 -20.36 11.57 14.59
C LYS A 350 -21.22 10.57 15.40
N TYR A 351 -21.53 9.39 14.82
CA TYR A 351 -22.28 8.36 15.54
C TYR A 351 -21.50 7.74 16.70
N LEU A 352 -20.17 7.92 16.75
CA LEU A 352 -19.30 7.32 17.77
C LEU A 352 -18.96 8.27 18.93
N LEU A 353 -19.43 9.50 18.97
CA LEU A 353 -19.07 10.49 19.99
C LEU A 353 -19.43 10.05 21.42
N ASP A 354 -20.50 9.32 21.60
CA ASP A 354 -20.99 8.80 22.87
C ASP A 354 -20.52 7.38 23.20
N ILE A 355 -19.69 6.79 22.33
CA ILE A 355 -19.06 5.49 22.56
C ILE A 355 -17.69 5.72 23.21
N PRO A 356 -17.34 5.02 24.30
CA PRO A 356 -16.01 5.05 24.88
C PRO A 356 -14.93 4.64 23.85
N VAL A 357 -13.76 5.26 23.92
CA VAL A 357 -12.68 5.00 22.94
C VAL A 357 -12.24 3.53 22.97
N GLU A 358 -12.18 2.95 24.15
CA GLU A 358 -11.84 1.54 24.39
C GLU A 358 -12.84 0.55 23.77
N ASP A 359 -14.08 0.96 23.55
CA ASP A 359 -15.13 0.12 22.98
C ASP A 359 -15.25 0.22 21.45
N ILE A 360 -14.53 1.13 20.81
CA ILE A 360 -14.68 1.38 19.35
C ILE A 360 -14.34 0.13 18.53
N THR A 361 -13.30 -0.61 18.89
CA THR A 361 -12.93 -1.85 18.19
C THR A 361 -14.02 -2.92 18.33
N ARG A 362 -14.65 -3.01 19.52
CA ARG A 362 -15.79 -3.90 19.78
C ARG A 362 -17.02 -3.46 18.98
N PHE A 363 -17.29 -2.16 18.99
CA PHE A 363 -18.37 -1.55 18.23
C PHE A 363 -18.25 -1.85 16.72
N GLU A 364 -17.06 -1.67 16.15
CA GLU A 364 -16.79 -1.96 14.74
C GLU A 364 -17.12 -3.41 14.39
N LYS A 365 -16.62 -4.36 15.19
CA LYS A 365 -16.84 -5.79 14.96
C LYS A 365 -18.32 -6.16 15.06
N GLU A 366 -18.98 -5.76 16.15
CA GLU A 366 -20.38 -6.09 16.39
C GLU A 366 -21.31 -5.39 15.38
N LEU A 367 -20.96 -4.17 14.92
CA LEU A 367 -21.70 -3.49 13.86
C LEU A 367 -21.70 -4.30 12.56
N PHE A 368 -20.57 -4.85 12.16
CA PHE A 368 -20.51 -5.66 10.94
C PHE A 368 -21.31 -6.95 11.09
N GLU A 369 -21.23 -7.64 12.23
CA GLU A 369 -22.04 -8.84 12.50
C GLU A 369 -23.55 -8.53 12.50
N TYR A 370 -23.92 -7.37 13.03
CA TYR A 370 -25.31 -6.90 13.03
C TYR A 370 -25.81 -6.60 11.61
N LEU A 371 -25.00 -5.90 10.80
CA LEU A 371 -25.36 -5.59 9.43
C LEU A 371 -25.46 -6.85 8.56
N ASP A 372 -24.51 -7.77 8.68
CA ASP A 372 -24.53 -9.03 7.94
C ASP A 372 -25.78 -9.86 8.24
N THR A 373 -26.32 -9.74 9.46
CA THR A 373 -27.50 -10.51 9.90
C THR A 373 -28.81 -9.81 9.57
N ARG A 374 -28.91 -8.50 9.78
CA ARG A 374 -30.19 -7.77 9.69
C ARG A 374 -30.33 -6.87 8.47
N TYR A 375 -29.22 -6.41 7.90
CA TYR A 375 -29.18 -5.46 6.79
C TYR A 375 -28.12 -5.84 5.74
N PRO A 376 -28.06 -7.12 5.28
CA PRO A 376 -27.03 -7.59 4.36
C PRO A 376 -27.04 -6.85 3.00
N GLU A 377 -28.15 -6.21 2.67
CA GLU A 377 -28.29 -5.37 1.48
C GLU A 377 -27.41 -4.12 1.51
N ILE A 378 -27.05 -3.59 2.69
CA ILE A 378 -26.22 -2.37 2.80
C ILE A 378 -24.80 -2.61 2.29
N PRO A 379 -23.99 -3.53 2.86
CA PRO A 379 -22.64 -3.79 2.36
C PRO A 379 -22.66 -4.27 0.91
N LYS A 380 -23.67 -5.06 0.51
CA LYS A 380 -23.83 -5.53 -0.86
C LYS A 380 -24.05 -4.36 -1.84
N ALA A 381 -24.95 -3.43 -1.53
CA ALA A 381 -25.22 -2.26 -2.37
C ALA A 381 -23.96 -1.41 -2.53
N ILE A 382 -23.20 -1.16 -1.44
CA ILE A 382 -21.96 -0.38 -1.49
C ILE A 382 -20.91 -1.09 -2.36
N ALA A 383 -20.77 -2.41 -2.23
CA ALA A 383 -19.83 -3.20 -3.00
C ALA A 383 -20.14 -3.20 -4.50
N GLU A 384 -21.43 -3.31 -4.88
CA GLU A 384 -21.87 -3.39 -6.28
C GLU A 384 -21.98 -2.01 -6.94
N GLU A 385 -22.67 -1.06 -6.29
CA GLU A 385 -22.94 0.28 -6.86
C GLU A 385 -21.75 1.24 -6.70
N LYS A 386 -20.85 0.99 -5.74
CA LYS A 386 -19.69 1.84 -5.40
C LYS A 386 -20.05 3.28 -5.02
N VAL A 387 -21.34 3.51 -4.70
CA VAL A 387 -21.86 4.77 -4.21
C VAL A 387 -22.76 4.50 -2.99
N ILE A 388 -22.98 5.54 -2.18
CA ILE A 388 -24.03 5.54 -1.17
C ILE A 388 -25.20 6.31 -1.80
N SER A 389 -26.21 5.58 -2.30
CA SER A 389 -27.46 6.17 -2.79
C SER A 389 -28.28 6.72 -1.62
N ASP A 390 -29.25 7.60 -1.90
CA ASP A 390 -30.11 8.17 -0.84
C ASP A 390 -30.85 7.07 -0.07
N ALA A 391 -31.29 6.02 -0.76
CA ALA A 391 -31.93 4.87 -0.12
C ALA A 391 -30.95 4.11 0.80
N THR A 392 -29.74 3.87 0.34
CA THR A 392 -28.68 3.22 1.15
C THR A 392 -28.28 4.09 2.34
N ASP A 393 -28.21 5.41 2.17
CA ASP A 393 -27.90 6.38 3.23
C ASP A 393 -28.96 6.36 4.35
N GLU A 394 -30.25 6.41 3.98
CA GLU A 394 -31.34 6.33 4.97
C GLU A 394 -31.34 4.99 5.71
N LEU A 395 -31.13 3.90 4.97
CA LEU A 395 -31.09 2.58 5.57
C LEU A 395 -29.89 2.41 6.50
N LEU A 396 -28.73 2.94 6.12
CA LEU A 396 -27.51 2.91 6.93
C LEU A 396 -27.66 3.74 8.21
N LYS A 397 -28.24 4.94 8.14
CA LYS A 397 -28.59 5.76 9.31
C LYS A 397 -29.49 5.02 10.28
N LYS A 398 -30.54 4.39 9.76
CA LYS A 398 -31.48 3.59 10.55
C LYS A 398 -30.75 2.44 11.24
N ALA A 399 -30.00 1.65 10.48
CA ALA A 399 -29.28 0.47 10.98
C ALA A 399 -28.26 0.83 12.08
N ILE A 400 -27.47 1.89 11.89
CA ILE A 400 -26.51 2.35 12.90
C ILE A 400 -27.23 2.84 14.16
N THR A 401 -28.35 3.54 14.02
CA THR A 401 -29.11 4.05 15.17
C THR A 401 -29.72 2.91 15.99
N GLU A 402 -30.30 1.92 15.33
CA GLU A 402 -30.86 0.72 15.98
C GLU A 402 -29.76 -0.10 16.66
N PHE A 403 -28.64 -0.34 15.97
CA PHE A 403 -27.50 -1.04 16.55
C PHE A 403 -26.96 -0.33 17.79
N LYS A 404 -26.82 0.99 17.76
CA LYS A 404 -26.34 1.77 18.93
C LYS A 404 -27.24 1.62 20.15
N ALA A 405 -28.55 1.51 19.96
CA ALA A 405 -29.48 1.29 21.07
C ALA A 405 -29.29 -0.10 21.71
N GLU A 406 -28.99 -1.13 20.90
CA GLU A 406 -28.68 -2.48 21.39
C GLU A 406 -27.28 -2.56 22.01
N PHE A 407 -26.28 -1.89 21.46
CA PHE A 407 -24.88 -1.90 21.92
C PHE A 407 -24.70 -1.30 23.32
N LYS A 408 -25.55 -0.37 23.74
CA LYS A 408 -25.50 0.28 25.06
C LYS A 408 -26.16 -0.53 26.17
N ASN A 409 -26.91 -1.56 25.84
CA ASN A 409 -27.56 -2.46 26.79
C ASN A 409 -26.72 -3.75 26.98
#